data_4b7846427191ecc2b8b0457e9fbf8b49
#
_entry.id   4b7846427191ecc2b8b0457e9fbf8b49
#
_cell.length_a   1.000
_cell.length_b   1.000
_cell.length_c   1.000
_cell.angle_alpha   90.00
_cell.angle_beta   90.00
_cell.angle_gamma   90.00
#
_symmetry.space_group_name_H-M   'P 1'
#
loop_
_entity.id
_entity.type
_entity.pdbx_description
1 polymer ?
#
loop_
_entity_poly.entity_id
_entity_poly.type
_entity_poly.pdbx_seq_one_letter_code
_entity_poly.pdbx_strand_id
1 'polypeptide(L)'
;PTYPGSESAVYMAMAKIILDNELYDRHYMENWVNWDDYLKNLHPNDPIEFDQFIKRLSEEWSEYTPEYAAKEAQIEADQIIRVANMIGKAGSKLSTHVWRGASIGNLGGWQVSRTLHLLNVLTGSVGTKGGTSPSAWNKFHPEFFDSPPGPDAWNELNWPKEYTMAHYEMSQILPHLIKDGRGTLDVYFTRVFNPVWTYPDGFSWIEMLSDRDKVGCHIALTPTWNETAFFADYVLPMGHASERHDINSYETQAGVWIAFRQPVLREKARRDGKEIEFTYEVNPG
;
A
#
# COMPACT_ATOMS: atom_id res chain seq x y z
N PRO A 1 -1.86 -6.97 20.06
CA PRO A 1 -1.10 -7.11 18.82
C PRO A 1 -1.18 -8.57 18.36
N THR A 2 -1.36 -8.80 17.07
CA THR A 2 -1.30 -10.12 16.45
C THR A 2 0.16 -10.48 16.13
N TYR A 3 0.45 -11.75 16.00
CA TYR A 3 1.74 -12.18 15.48
C TYR A 3 1.88 -11.70 14.02
N PRO A 4 3.00 -11.05 13.64
CA PRO A 4 3.17 -10.53 12.30
C PRO A 4 3.04 -11.61 11.22
N GLY A 5 2.25 -11.34 10.18
CA GLY A 5 1.98 -12.27 9.09
C GLY A 5 0.76 -13.18 9.31
N SER A 6 0.11 -13.12 10.46
CA SER A 6 -1.08 -13.91 10.77
C SER A 6 -2.42 -13.18 10.54
N GLU A 7 -2.36 -11.95 10.04
CA GLU A 7 -3.52 -11.06 9.91
C GLU A 7 -4.62 -11.68 9.05
N SER A 8 -4.25 -12.38 7.96
CA SER A 8 -5.22 -13.05 7.08
C SER A 8 -6.02 -14.14 7.80
N ALA A 9 -5.39 -14.90 8.69
CA ALA A 9 -6.07 -15.91 9.49
C ALA A 9 -7.14 -15.28 10.41
N VAL A 10 -6.79 -14.15 11.04
CA VAL A 10 -7.72 -13.39 11.89
C VAL A 10 -8.89 -12.84 11.08
N TYR A 11 -8.62 -12.24 9.91
CA TYR A 11 -9.69 -11.67 9.08
C TYR A 11 -10.59 -12.75 8.48
N MET A 12 -10.06 -13.91 8.11
CA MET A 12 -10.87 -15.03 7.63
C MET A 12 -11.75 -15.60 8.75
N ALA A 13 -11.25 -15.75 9.97
CA ALA A 13 -12.07 -16.16 11.10
C ALA A 13 -13.19 -15.13 11.41
N MET A 14 -12.88 -13.84 11.33
CA MET A 14 -13.89 -12.80 11.48
C MET A 14 -14.93 -12.85 10.34
N ALA A 15 -14.50 -13.07 9.10
CA ALA A 15 -15.39 -13.23 7.95
C ALA A 15 -16.34 -14.43 8.14
N LYS A 16 -15.82 -15.56 8.61
CA LYS A 16 -16.63 -16.73 8.93
C LYS A 16 -17.67 -16.45 10.01
N ILE A 17 -17.29 -15.79 11.11
CA ILE A 17 -18.22 -15.41 12.18
C ILE A 17 -19.34 -14.50 11.65
N ILE A 18 -18.99 -13.52 10.79
CA ILE A 18 -19.96 -12.61 10.17
C ILE A 18 -20.91 -13.40 9.27
N LEU A 19 -20.40 -14.36 8.51
CA LEU A 19 -21.20 -15.20 7.63
C LEU A 19 -22.15 -16.12 8.43
N ASP A 20 -21.61 -16.89 9.37
CA ASP A 20 -22.37 -17.89 10.15
C ASP A 20 -23.42 -17.26 11.09
N ASN A 21 -23.18 -16.04 11.54
CA ASN A 21 -24.11 -15.28 12.37
C ASN A 21 -25.08 -14.39 11.56
N GLU A 22 -25.09 -14.54 10.23
CA GLU A 22 -25.94 -13.74 9.32
C GLU A 22 -25.79 -12.21 9.50
N LEU A 23 -24.58 -11.77 9.86
CA LEU A 23 -24.25 -10.34 10.06
C LEU A 23 -23.80 -9.64 8.77
N TYR A 24 -23.84 -10.33 7.64
CA TYR A 24 -23.50 -9.77 6.33
C TYR A 24 -24.68 -8.97 5.74
N ASP A 25 -24.36 -8.02 4.86
CA ASP A 25 -25.34 -7.25 4.11
C ASP A 25 -25.81 -8.06 2.89
N ARG A 26 -26.93 -8.77 3.04
CA ARG A 26 -27.50 -9.61 1.98
C ARG A 26 -27.78 -8.81 0.71
N HIS A 27 -28.40 -7.61 0.85
CA HIS A 27 -28.76 -6.79 -0.30
C HIS A 27 -27.53 -6.37 -1.10
N TYR A 28 -26.46 -5.97 -0.42
CA TYR A 28 -25.20 -5.61 -1.07
C TYR A 28 -24.61 -6.82 -1.80
N MET A 29 -24.51 -7.96 -1.13
CA MET A 29 -23.89 -9.15 -1.70
C MET A 29 -24.69 -9.71 -2.89
N GLU A 30 -26.01 -9.75 -2.84
CA GLU A 30 -26.84 -10.21 -3.95
C GLU A 30 -26.68 -9.32 -5.21
N ASN A 31 -26.49 -8.02 -5.05
CA ASN A 31 -26.49 -7.08 -6.18
C ASN A 31 -25.10 -6.67 -6.68
N TRP A 32 -24.05 -6.81 -5.86
CA TRP A 32 -22.71 -6.27 -6.17
C TRP A 32 -21.59 -7.29 -6.12
N VAL A 33 -21.86 -8.53 -5.72
CA VAL A 33 -20.93 -9.64 -5.73
C VAL A 33 -21.30 -10.60 -6.86
N ASN A 34 -20.33 -11.10 -7.59
CA ASN A 34 -20.52 -12.06 -8.68
C ASN A 34 -20.67 -13.51 -8.15
N TRP A 35 -21.54 -13.69 -7.19
CA TRP A 35 -21.78 -14.96 -6.51
C TRP A 35 -22.31 -16.06 -7.42
N ASP A 36 -23.07 -15.71 -8.44
CA ASP A 36 -23.60 -16.63 -9.44
C ASP A 36 -22.50 -17.23 -10.34
N ASP A 37 -21.46 -16.42 -10.68
CA ASP A 37 -20.28 -16.92 -11.39
C ASP A 37 -19.48 -17.90 -10.53
N TYR A 38 -19.40 -17.69 -9.22
CA TYR A 38 -18.78 -18.63 -8.29
C TYR A 38 -19.48 -19.99 -8.35
N LEU A 39 -20.82 -20.03 -8.28
CA LEU A 39 -21.59 -21.28 -8.36
C LEU A 39 -21.44 -21.91 -9.75
N LYS A 40 -21.59 -21.15 -10.82
CA LYS A 40 -21.48 -21.67 -12.20
C LYS A 40 -20.12 -22.32 -12.48
N ASN A 41 -19.04 -21.74 -11.98
CA ASN A 41 -17.69 -22.20 -12.30
C ASN A 41 -17.15 -23.26 -11.33
N LEU A 42 -17.45 -23.16 -10.05
CA LEU A 42 -16.90 -24.06 -9.03
C LEU A 42 -17.89 -25.14 -8.57
N HIS A 43 -19.20 -24.89 -8.70
CA HIS A 43 -20.26 -25.80 -8.27
C HIS A 43 -21.35 -25.94 -9.36
N PRO A 44 -21.00 -26.37 -10.59
CA PRO A 44 -21.92 -26.33 -11.74
C PRO A 44 -23.14 -27.24 -11.59
N ASN A 45 -23.14 -28.15 -10.62
CA ASN A 45 -24.26 -29.05 -10.35
C ASN A 45 -25.21 -28.52 -9.25
N ASP A 46 -24.90 -27.39 -8.65
CA ASP A 46 -25.73 -26.80 -7.60
C ASP A 46 -26.76 -25.83 -8.20
N PRO A 47 -27.87 -25.58 -7.51
CA PRO A 47 -28.78 -24.49 -7.87
C PRO A 47 -28.07 -23.15 -7.84
N ILE A 48 -28.31 -22.30 -8.85
CA ILE A 48 -27.75 -20.94 -8.90
C ILE A 48 -28.68 -20.05 -8.09
N GLU A 49 -28.55 -20.13 -6.78
CA GLU A 49 -29.32 -19.40 -5.78
C GLU A 49 -28.40 -18.79 -4.74
N PHE A 50 -28.72 -17.59 -4.26
CA PHE A 50 -27.86 -16.88 -3.30
C PHE A 50 -27.64 -17.65 -2.00
N ASP A 51 -28.69 -18.30 -1.49
CA ASP A 51 -28.58 -19.11 -0.25
C ASP A 51 -27.67 -20.34 -0.45
N GLN A 52 -27.64 -20.90 -1.67
CA GLN A 52 -26.70 -21.98 -2.00
C GLN A 52 -25.24 -21.45 -2.04
N PHE A 53 -25.04 -20.24 -2.54
CA PHE A 53 -23.73 -19.57 -2.48
C PHE A 53 -23.26 -19.39 -1.04
N ILE A 54 -24.10 -18.83 -0.16
CA ILE A 54 -23.77 -18.65 1.26
C ILE A 54 -23.43 -19.98 1.92
N LYS A 55 -24.20 -21.03 1.64
CA LYS A 55 -23.93 -22.38 2.16
C LYS A 55 -22.56 -22.89 1.70
N ARG A 56 -22.24 -22.80 0.41
CA ARG A 56 -20.95 -23.23 -0.12
C ARG A 56 -19.79 -22.44 0.46
N LEU A 57 -19.96 -21.15 0.60
CA LEU A 57 -18.95 -20.28 1.19
C LEU A 57 -18.68 -20.64 2.67
N SER A 58 -19.74 -20.94 3.46
CA SER A 58 -19.60 -21.38 4.85
C SER A 58 -18.92 -22.75 4.95
N GLU A 59 -19.22 -23.68 4.03
CA GLU A 59 -18.54 -24.98 3.95
C GLU A 59 -17.05 -24.83 3.61
N GLU A 60 -16.72 -24.00 2.62
CA GLU A 60 -15.34 -23.72 2.20
C GLU A 60 -14.52 -23.07 3.31
N TRP A 61 -15.13 -22.18 4.09
CA TRP A 61 -14.46 -21.50 5.20
C TRP A 61 -14.51 -22.26 6.52
N SER A 62 -14.91 -23.53 6.53
CA SER A 62 -15.12 -24.30 7.75
C SER A 62 -13.90 -24.41 8.65
N GLU A 63 -12.69 -24.38 8.10
CA GLU A 63 -11.44 -24.45 8.86
C GLU A 63 -11.02 -23.13 9.53
N TYR A 64 -11.55 -21.97 9.07
CA TYR A 64 -11.17 -20.67 9.62
C TYR A 64 -11.92 -20.35 10.91
N THR A 65 -11.74 -21.20 11.92
CA THR A 65 -12.38 -21.00 13.23
C THR A 65 -11.66 -19.94 14.07
N PRO A 66 -12.33 -19.34 15.07
CA PRO A 66 -11.67 -18.45 16.02
C PRO A 66 -10.45 -19.08 16.71
N GLU A 67 -10.52 -20.39 17.04
CA GLU A 67 -9.44 -21.14 17.70
C GLU A 67 -8.26 -21.33 16.76
N TYR A 68 -8.51 -21.63 15.48
CA TYR A 68 -7.45 -21.67 14.46
C TYR A 68 -6.73 -20.33 14.38
N ALA A 69 -7.47 -19.24 14.21
CA ALA A 69 -6.89 -17.91 14.10
C ALA A 69 -6.19 -17.44 15.39
N ALA A 70 -6.73 -17.81 16.55
CA ALA A 70 -6.13 -17.52 17.86
C ALA A 70 -4.74 -18.17 17.99
N LYS A 71 -4.60 -19.40 17.53
CA LYS A 71 -3.34 -20.13 17.53
C LYS A 71 -2.32 -19.49 16.59
N GLU A 72 -2.73 -19.15 15.36
CA GLU A 72 -1.86 -18.52 14.36
C GLU A 72 -1.42 -17.12 14.79
N ALA A 73 -2.33 -16.35 15.37
CA ALA A 73 -2.11 -14.95 15.71
C ALA A 73 -1.59 -14.72 17.14
N GLN A 74 -1.55 -15.76 17.97
CA GLN A 74 -1.16 -15.69 19.38
C GLN A 74 -2.00 -14.68 20.18
N ILE A 75 -3.32 -14.71 19.95
CA ILE A 75 -4.31 -13.89 20.66
C ILE A 75 -5.46 -14.76 21.14
N GLU A 76 -6.31 -14.26 22.04
CA GLU A 76 -7.46 -15.00 22.53
C GLU A 76 -8.58 -15.08 21.50
N ALA A 77 -9.19 -16.27 21.34
CA ALA A 77 -10.31 -16.49 20.42
C ALA A 77 -11.52 -15.57 20.71
N ASP A 78 -11.82 -15.34 22.00
CA ASP A 78 -12.88 -14.43 22.42
C ASP A 78 -12.68 -12.99 21.94
N GLN A 79 -11.45 -12.53 21.77
CA GLN A 79 -11.16 -11.21 21.20
C GLN A 79 -11.56 -11.17 19.73
N ILE A 80 -11.26 -12.23 18.98
CA ILE A 80 -11.62 -12.35 17.55
C ILE A 80 -13.15 -12.34 17.43
N ILE A 81 -13.85 -13.16 18.20
CA ILE A 81 -15.32 -13.24 18.21
C ILE A 81 -15.94 -11.88 18.53
N ARG A 82 -15.43 -11.21 19.56
CA ARG A 82 -15.93 -9.89 19.98
C ARG A 82 -15.76 -8.86 18.85
N VAL A 83 -14.57 -8.80 18.24
CA VAL A 83 -14.30 -7.82 17.18
C VAL A 83 -15.13 -8.14 15.94
N ALA A 84 -15.25 -9.41 15.53
CA ALA A 84 -16.08 -9.82 14.40
C ALA A 84 -17.54 -9.38 14.58
N ASN A 85 -18.11 -9.59 15.78
CA ASN A 85 -19.47 -9.13 16.09
C ASN A 85 -19.60 -7.60 16.09
N MET A 86 -18.58 -6.86 16.53
CA MET A 86 -18.56 -5.40 16.42
C MET A 86 -18.54 -4.94 14.94
N ILE A 87 -17.73 -5.59 14.10
CA ILE A 87 -17.66 -5.33 12.66
C ILE A 87 -19.02 -5.61 12.02
N GLY A 88 -19.61 -6.77 12.24
CA GLY A 88 -20.92 -7.12 11.70
C GLY A 88 -22.02 -6.12 12.11
N LYS A 89 -22.01 -5.67 13.37
CA LYS A 89 -22.95 -4.64 13.87
C LYS A 89 -22.69 -3.24 13.29
N ALA A 90 -21.45 -2.92 12.90
CA ALA A 90 -21.15 -1.65 12.23
C ALA A 90 -21.79 -1.62 10.83
N GLY A 91 -21.95 -2.76 10.19
CA GLY A 91 -22.58 -2.88 8.88
C GLY A 91 -21.90 -1.97 7.85
N SER A 92 -22.71 -1.23 7.10
CA SER A 92 -22.23 -0.32 6.04
C SER A 92 -21.37 0.86 6.52
N LYS A 93 -21.05 0.94 7.81
CA LYS A 93 -20.20 1.99 8.39
C LYS A 93 -18.82 1.47 8.81
N LEU A 94 -18.41 0.31 8.34
CA LEU A 94 -17.07 -0.21 8.55
C LEU A 94 -16.09 0.51 7.63
N SER A 95 -15.07 1.14 8.19
CA SER A 95 -13.94 1.68 7.43
C SER A 95 -12.67 0.91 7.78
N THR A 96 -11.97 0.43 6.76
CA THR A 96 -10.72 -0.30 6.91
C THR A 96 -9.61 0.39 6.14
N HIS A 97 -8.40 0.19 6.59
CA HIS A 97 -7.21 0.71 5.92
C HIS A 97 -6.07 -0.30 6.03
N VAL A 98 -5.38 -0.53 4.95
CA VAL A 98 -4.14 -1.29 4.90
C VAL A 98 -3.09 -0.47 4.16
N TRP A 99 -1.86 -0.51 4.64
CA TRP A 99 -0.74 0.14 3.98
C TRP A 99 0.35 -0.88 3.68
N ARG A 100 1.40 -0.45 3.04
CA ARG A 100 2.48 -1.26 2.48
C ARG A 100 3.02 -2.35 3.41
N GLY A 101 3.25 -2.05 4.69
CA GLY A 101 3.88 -2.97 5.63
C GLY A 101 3.22 -4.34 5.71
N ALA A 102 1.91 -4.37 5.93
CA ALA A 102 1.17 -5.63 6.05
C ALA A 102 0.96 -6.32 4.70
N SER A 103 0.80 -5.55 3.61
CA SER A 103 0.43 -6.08 2.30
C SER A 103 1.61 -6.47 1.40
N ILE A 104 2.82 -5.98 1.67
CA ILE A 104 4.01 -6.26 0.85
C ILE A 104 5.25 -6.65 1.66
N GLY A 105 5.24 -6.49 2.97
CA GLY A 105 6.39 -6.79 3.83
C GLY A 105 6.62 -8.27 4.12
N ASN A 106 5.73 -9.18 3.68
CA ASN A 106 5.84 -10.61 3.92
C ASN A 106 5.24 -11.45 2.77
N LEU A 107 5.57 -12.74 2.75
CA LEU A 107 4.97 -13.69 1.84
C LEU A 107 3.45 -13.78 2.10
N GLY A 108 2.66 -13.68 1.06
CA GLY A 108 1.20 -13.67 1.19
C GLY A 108 0.60 -12.36 1.69
N GLY A 109 1.38 -11.29 1.82
CA GLY A 109 0.89 -9.99 2.30
C GLY A 109 -0.26 -9.41 1.50
N TRP A 110 -0.36 -9.70 0.20
CA TRP A 110 -1.51 -9.32 -0.62
C TRP A 110 -2.82 -9.97 -0.13
N GLN A 111 -2.75 -11.16 0.49
CA GLN A 111 -3.91 -11.80 1.12
C GLN A 111 -4.41 -11.01 2.32
N VAL A 112 -3.52 -10.34 3.06
CA VAL A 112 -3.91 -9.45 4.16
C VAL A 112 -4.81 -8.33 3.64
N SER A 113 -4.43 -7.67 2.55
CA SER A 113 -5.26 -6.64 1.92
C SER A 113 -6.60 -7.20 1.44
N ARG A 114 -6.57 -8.35 0.78
CA ARG A 114 -7.75 -9.00 0.23
C ARG A 114 -8.74 -9.43 1.31
N THR A 115 -8.26 -10.10 2.35
CA THR A 115 -9.12 -10.59 3.44
C THR A 115 -9.63 -9.45 4.32
N LEU A 116 -8.86 -8.38 4.50
CA LEU A 116 -9.35 -7.18 5.16
C LEU A 116 -10.48 -6.52 4.34
N HIS A 117 -10.30 -6.40 3.02
CA HIS A 117 -11.35 -5.85 2.15
C HIS A 117 -12.59 -6.74 2.10
N LEU A 118 -12.44 -8.06 2.24
CA LEU A 118 -13.56 -9.00 2.31
C LEU A 118 -14.53 -8.64 3.43
N LEU A 119 -14.05 -8.16 4.59
CA LEU A 119 -14.92 -7.70 5.67
C LEU A 119 -15.79 -6.51 5.25
N ASN A 120 -15.27 -5.60 4.42
CA ASN A 120 -16.06 -4.50 3.84
C ASN A 120 -17.11 -5.01 2.85
N VAL A 121 -16.79 -6.02 2.05
CA VAL A 121 -17.73 -6.64 1.11
C VAL A 121 -18.86 -7.33 1.87
N LEU A 122 -18.54 -8.14 2.88
CA LEU A 122 -19.56 -8.82 3.69
C LEU A 122 -20.50 -7.83 4.37
N THR A 123 -19.99 -6.73 4.88
CA THR A 123 -20.80 -5.74 5.61
C THR A 123 -21.44 -4.67 4.71
N GLY A 124 -21.25 -4.75 3.38
CA GLY A 124 -21.79 -3.77 2.45
C GLY A 124 -21.22 -2.36 2.64
N SER A 125 -20.00 -2.24 3.18
CA SER A 125 -19.42 -0.95 3.56
C SER A 125 -18.54 -0.32 2.48
N VAL A 126 -18.69 -0.73 1.23
CA VAL A 126 -17.94 -0.20 0.08
C VAL A 126 -18.68 0.97 -0.54
N GLY A 127 -18.06 2.14 -0.58
CA GLY A 127 -18.63 3.34 -1.18
C GLY A 127 -19.76 4.00 -0.37
N THR A 128 -19.90 3.63 0.90
CA THR A 128 -20.97 4.13 1.78
C THR A 128 -20.49 5.24 2.71
N LYS A 129 -21.43 6.05 3.20
CA LYS A 129 -21.12 7.09 4.20
C LYS A 129 -20.69 6.46 5.53
N GLY A 130 -19.44 6.70 5.90
CA GLY A 130 -18.80 6.08 7.09
C GLY A 130 -18.18 4.72 6.81
N GLY A 131 -18.28 4.22 5.58
CA GLY A 131 -17.61 3.01 5.13
C GLY A 131 -16.26 3.28 4.45
N THR A 132 -15.74 2.28 3.76
CA THR A 132 -14.51 2.38 2.96
C THR A 132 -14.85 2.89 1.57
N SER A 133 -14.23 3.98 1.18
CA SER A 133 -14.36 4.51 -0.18
C SER A 133 -13.21 4.04 -1.06
N PRO A 134 -13.47 3.73 -2.34
CA PRO A 134 -12.40 3.53 -3.31
C PRO A 134 -11.56 4.80 -3.43
N SER A 135 -10.25 4.64 -3.67
CA SER A 135 -9.36 5.76 -3.94
C SER A 135 -9.80 6.51 -5.19
N ALA A 136 -9.85 7.83 -5.11
CA ALA A 136 -9.99 8.66 -6.29
C ALA A 136 -8.64 8.73 -7.00
N TRP A 137 -8.48 8.03 -8.12
CA TRP A 137 -7.27 8.04 -8.94
C TRP A 137 -7.10 9.33 -9.76
N ASN A 138 -7.71 10.41 -9.33
CA ASN A 138 -7.66 11.67 -10.05
C ASN A 138 -6.42 12.47 -9.63
N LYS A 139 -5.27 12.00 -10.07
CA LYS A 139 -4.05 12.79 -10.02
C LYS A 139 -4.19 14.01 -10.92
N PHE A 140 -3.67 15.13 -10.46
CA PHE A 140 -3.40 16.25 -11.34
C PHE A 140 -2.24 15.84 -12.26
N HIS A 141 -2.54 15.67 -13.55
CA HIS A 141 -1.54 15.44 -14.58
C HIS A 141 -1.39 16.72 -15.38
N PRO A 142 -0.35 17.54 -15.11
CA PRO A 142 -0.06 18.65 -15.98
C PRO A 142 0.42 18.08 -17.33
N GLU A 143 -0.32 18.30 -18.38
CA GLU A 143 0.04 17.91 -19.75
C GLU A 143 1.06 18.87 -20.37
N PHE A 144 2.14 19.17 -19.65
CA PHE A 144 3.16 20.11 -20.18
C PHE A 144 4.20 19.40 -21.02
N PHE A 145 4.36 18.11 -20.88
CA PHE A 145 5.37 17.33 -21.58
C PHE A 145 4.84 15.93 -21.89
N ASP A 146 5.27 15.41 -23.04
CA ASP A 146 5.05 14.01 -23.35
C ASP A 146 5.81 13.14 -22.35
N SER A 147 5.15 12.11 -21.84
CA SER A 147 5.82 11.13 -21.00
C SER A 147 6.89 10.40 -21.81
N PRO A 148 8.11 10.24 -21.30
CA PRO A 148 9.09 9.41 -21.98
C PRO A 148 8.57 7.98 -22.10
N PRO A 149 8.99 7.22 -23.14
CA PRO A 149 8.61 5.82 -23.24
C PRO A 149 9.06 5.04 -22.02
N GLY A 150 8.25 4.08 -21.59
CA GLY A 150 8.59 3.22 -20.47
C GLY A 150 9.88 2.44 -20.73
N PRO A 151 10.69 2.15 -19.71
CA PRO A 151 11.93 1.39 -19.86
C PRO A 151 11.63 -0.10 -20.05
N ASP A 152 11.61 -0.58 -21.28
CA ASP A 152 11.36 -2.01 -21.57
C ASP A 152 12.45 -2.91 -20.97
N ALA A 153 13.67 -2.43 -20.88
CA ALA A 153 14.82 -3.17 -20.37
C ALA A 153 14.73 -3.52 -18.86
N TRP A 154 13.93 -2.78 -18.10
CA TRP A 154 13.80 -2.93 -16.66
C TRP A 154 12.37 -3.32 -16.24
N ASN A 155 11.64 -3.96 -17.12
CA ASN A 155 10.27 -4.39 -16.84
C ASN A 155 10.21 -5.39 -15.67
N GLU A 156 11.27 -6.13 -15.42
CA GLU A 156 11.42 -7.00 -14.25
C GLU A 156 11.34 -6.25 -12.91
N LEU A 157 11.68 -4.96 -12.87
CA LEU A 157 11.48 -4.13 -11.66
C LEU A 157 10.00 -3.95 -11.32
N ASN A 158 9.13 -3.98 -12.31
CA ASN A 158 7.69 -3.85 -12.11
C ASN A 158 7.00 -5.21 -12.02
N TRP A 159 7.51 -6.22 -12.73
CA TRP A 159 6.90 -7.54 -12.87
C TRP A 159 7.93 -8.66 -12.78
N PRO A 160 8.66 -8.79 -11.67
CA PRO A 160 9.70 -9.81 -11.54
C PRO A 160 9.09 -11.20 -11.46
N LYS A 161 9.54 -12.09 -12.28
CA LYS A 161 9.08 -13.49 -12.27
C LYS A 161 9.52 -14.20 -10.99
N GLU A 162 10.71 -13.87 -10.51
CA GLU A 162 11.30 -14.45 -9.31
C GLU A 162 10.74 -13.88 -8.01
N TYR A 163 10.16 -12.68 -8.06
CA TYR A 163 9.69 -11.93 -6.89
C TYR A 163 8.24 -11.51 -7.03
N THR A 164 7.38 -12.43 -7.44
CA THR A 164 5.97 -12.19 -7.82
C THR A 164 5.11 -11.53 -6.73
N MET A 165 5.55 -11.60 -5.48
CA MET A 165 4.81 -11.05 -4.34
C MET A 165 5.20 -9.61 -3.99
N ALA A 166 6.21 -9.06 -4.64
CA ALA A 166 6.78 -7.75 -4.31
C ALA A 166 6.36 -6.64 -5.29
N HIS A 167 5.20 -6.76 -5.86
CA HIS A 167 4.62 -5.80 -6.78
C HIS A 167 4.52 -4.38 -6.14
N TYR A 168 4.95 -3.34 -6.83
CA TYR A 168 5.05 -1.92 -6.45
C TYR A 168 6.22 -1.50 -5.55
N GLU A 169 6.86 -2.39 -4.84
CA GLU A 169 8.03 -2.01 -4.01
C GLU A 169 9.32 -2.61 -4.57
N MET A 170 9.41 -2.60 -5.88
CA MET A 170 10.50 -3.26 -6.61
C MET A 170 11.84 -2.56 -6.48
N SER A 171 11.85 -1.30 -6.05
CA SER A 171 13.09 -0.57 -5.77
C SER A 171 14.01 -1.31 -4.79
N GLN A 172 13.45 -2.11 -3.89
CA GLN A 172 14.24 -2.92 -2.93
C GLN A 172 15.07 -4.00 -3.60
N ILE A 173 14.70 -4.49 -4.79
CA ILE A 173 15.44 -5.53 -5.50
C ILE A 173 16.46 -4.97 -6.49
N LEU A 174 16.49 -3.66 -6.72
CA LEU A 174 17.43 -3.03 -7.64
C LEU A 174 18.89 -3.42 -7.40
N PRO A 175 19.43 -3.43 -6.16
CA PRO A 175 20.80 -3.85 -5.90
C PRO A 175 21.06 -5.30 -6.33
N HIS A 176 20.09 -6.18 -6.13
CA HIS A 176 20.23 -7.59 -6.51
C HIS A 176 20.25 -7.77 -8.02
N LEU A 177 19.39 -7.09 -8.77
CA LEU A 177 19.40 -7.15 -10.24
C LEU A 177 20.73 -6.65 -10.82
N ILE A 178 21.28 -5.57 -10.27
CA ILE A 178 22.57 -5.00 -10.69
C ILE A 178 23.72 -5.95 -10.30
N LYS A 179 23.66 -6.54 -9.12
CA LYS A 179 24.63 -7.52 -8.65
C LYS A 179 24.66 -8.76 -9.54
N ASP A 180 23.50 -9.19 -10.03
CA ASP A 180 23.34 -10.32 -10.94
C ASP A 180 23.73 -10.00 -12.40
N GLY A 181 24.25 -8.78 -12.65
CA GLY A 181 24.72 -8.36 -13.99
C GLY A 181 23.60 -8.06 -14.98
N ARG A 182 22.38 -7.78 -14.50
CA ARG A 182 21.24 -7.47 -15.38
C ARG A 182 21.25 -6.04 -15.92
N GLY A 183 22.23 -5.23 -15.54
CA GLY A 183 22.42 -3.88 -16.05
C GLY A 183 23.33 -3.05 -15.16
N THR A 184 23.56 -1.80 -15.59
CA THR A 184 24.31 -0.77 -14.87
C THR A 184 23.52 0.53 -14.89
N LEU A 185 23.84 1.44 -13.97
CA LEU A 185 23.26 2.77 -13.93
C LEU A 185 24.34 3.83 -14.22
N ASP A 186 24.22 4.54 -15.32
CA ASP A 186 25.15 5.64 -15.61
C ASP A 186 24.98 6.76 -14.60
N VAL A 187 23.73 7.14 -14.31
CA VAL A 187 23.37 8.14 -13.31
C VAL A 187 22.20 7.63 -12.48
N TYR A 188 22.33 7.72 -11.16
CA TYR A 188 21.29 7.34 -10.22
C TYR A 188 20.93 8.52 -9.31
N PHE A 189 19.64 8.87 -9.27
CA PHE A 189 19.13 9.89 -8.37
C PHE A 189 18.36 9.27 -7.22
N THR A 190 18.69 9.67 -5.99
CA THR A 190 17.84 9.42 -4.81
C THR A 190 17.22 10.74 -4.36
N ARG A 191 15.90 10.78 -4.23
CA ARG A 191 15.17 11.97 -3.76
C ARG A 191 14.34 11.63 -2.53
N VAL A 192 14.73 12.18 -1.38
CA VAL A 192 14.09 11.90 -0.08
C VAL A 192 13.96 10.38 0.15
N PHE A 193 14.94 9.63 -0.28
CA PHE A 193 14.96 8.18 -0.28
C PHE A 193 16.25 7.69 0.36
N ASN A 194 16.11 6.90 1.43
CA ASN A 194 17.24 6.41 2.23
C ASN A 194 17.25 4.87 2.33
N PRO A 195 17.42 4.15 1.20
CA PRO A 195 17.31 2.70 1.17
C PRO A 195 18.39 1.98 1.99
N VAL A 196 19.56 2.58 2.16
CA VAL A 196 20.63 2.02 2.99
C VAL A 196 20.15 1.76 4.43
N TRP A 197 19.26 2.60 4.94
CA TRP A 197 18.74 2.44 6.30
C TRP A 197 17.31 1.92 6.37
N THR A 198 16.44 2.35 5.47
CA THR A 198 14.99 2.12 5.60
C THR A 198 14.49 0.89 4.85
N TYR A 199 15.31 0.32 3.97
CA TYR A 199 14.94 -0.89 3.22
C TYR A 199 15.60 -2.14 3.80
N PRO A 200 14.98 -3.30 3.60
CA PRO A 200 15.64 -4.56 3.89
C PRO A 200 16.96 -4.68 3.12
N ASP A 201 17.96 -5.29 3.76
CA ASP A 201 19.26 -5.54 3.14
C ASP A 201 19.98 -4.26 2.66
N GLY A 202 20.14 -3.30 3.55
CA GLY A 202 20.90 -2.07 3.29
C GLY A 202 22.34 -2.31 2.87
N PHE A 203 22.94 -3.45 3.21
CA PHE A 203 24.30 -3.82 2.80
C PHE A 203 24.41 -4.01 1.30
N SER A 204 23.43 -4.63 0.65
CA SER A 204 23.42 -4.75 -0.82
C SER A 204 23.30 -3.37 -1.50
N TRP A 205 22.62 -2.42 -0.89
CA TRP A 205 22.62 -1.02 -1.35
C TRP A 205 24.00 -0.37 -1.23
N ILE A 206 24.69 -0.57 -0.11
CA ILE A 206 26.07 -0.07 0.08
C ILE A 206 27.02 -0.65 -0.97
N GLU A 207 26.97 -1.98 -1.18
CA GLU A 207 27.79 -2.64 -2.21
C GLU A 207 27.54 -2.05 -3.60
N MET A 208 26.28 -1.86 -3.98
CA MET A 208 25.91 -1.29 -5.29
C MET A 208 26.36 0.16 -5.43
N LEU A 209 26.06 1.01 -4.45
CA LEU A 209 26.37 2.46 -4.52
C LEU A 209 27.86 2.76 -4.41
N SER A 210 28.66 1.85 -3.85
CA SER A 210 30.11 2.00 -3.73
C SER A 210 30.88 1.48 -4.96
N ASP A 211 30.22 0.84 -5.90
CA ASP A 211 30.83 0.22 -7.07
C ASP A 211 30.58 1.09 -8.32
N ARG A 212 31.66 1.73 -8.82
CA ARG A 212 31.60 2.63 -9.98
C ARG A 212 31.28 1.93 -11.30
N ASP A 213 31.56 0.63 -11.40
CA ASP A 213 31.21 -0.16 -12.58
C ASP A 213 29.70 -0.48 -12.60
N LYS A 214 29.03 -0.34 -11.47
CA LYS A 214 27.59 -0.55 -11.31
C LYS A 214 26.79 0.75 -11.34
N VAL A 215 27.26 1.77 -10.65
CA VAL A 215 26.65 3.10 -10.59
C VAL A 215 27.71 4.16 -10.92
N GLY A 216 27.65 4.70 -12.12
CA GLY A 216 28.62 5.66 -12.61
C GLY A 216 28.63 6.98 -11.84
N CYS A 217 27.44 7.48 -11.49
CA CYS A 217 27.26 8.71 -10.71
C CYS A 217 25.99 8.61 -9.84
N HIS A 218 26.14 8.77 -8.54
CA HIS A 218 25.01 8.87 -7.61
C HIS A 218 24.81 10.31 -7.14
N ILE A 219 23.60 10.84 -7.32
CA ILE A 219 23.20 12.18 -6.91
C ILE A 219 22.07 12.09 -5.90
N ALA A 220 22.31 12.57 -4.68
CA ALA A 220 21.30 12.60 -3.62
C ALA A 220 20.65 13.98 -3.48
N LEU A 221 19.32 14.03 -3.66
CA LEU A 221 18.52 15.21 -3.36
C LEU A 221 17.84 14.99 -2.01
N THR A 222 18.29 15.70 -1.00
CA THR A 222 17.79 15.46 0.37
C THR A 222 17.72 16.76 1.18
N PRO A 223 16.66 16.94 2.00
CA PRO A 223 16.56 18.09 2.91
C PRO A 223 17.40 17.90 4.18
N THR A 224 17.79 16.67 4.46
CA THR A 224 18.59 16.32 5.64
C THR A 224 19.65 15.30 5.23
N TRP A 225 20.78 15.31 5.93
CA TRP A 225 21.80 14.28 5.73
C TRP A 225 21.27 12.92 6.16
N ASN A 226 21.54 11.88 5.37
CA ASN A 226 21.14 10.51 5.65
C ASN A 226 22.21 9.50 5.20
N GLU A 227 22.05 8.23 5.57
CA GLU A 227 23.04 7.18 5.33
C GLU A 227 23.28 6.96 3.83
N THR A 228 22.25 7.01 3.00
CA THR A 228 22.39 6.85 1.54
C THR A 228 23.18 8.00 0.92
N ALA A 229 23.03 9.21 1.45
CA ALA A 229 23.75 10.37 0.96
C ALA A 229 25.28 10.27 1.19
N PHE A 230 25.75 9.45 2.16
CA PHE A 230 27.18 9.18 2.33
C PHE A 230 27.84 8.49 1.12
N PHE A 231 27.06 7.78 0.34
CA PHE A 231 27.51 7.08 -0.86
C PHE A 231 27.25 7.85 -2.14
N ALA A 232 26.79 9.08 -2.04
CA ALA A 232 26.55 9.93 -3.21
C ALA A 232 27.82 10.69 -3.63
N ASP A 233 27.98 10.86 -4.96
CA ASP A 233 29.01 11.70 -5.53
C ASP A 233 28.68 13.18 -5.35
N TYR A 234 27.39 13.49 -5.43
CA TYR A 234 26.87 14.84 -5.24
C TYR A 234 25.67 14.80 -4.31
N VAL A 235 25.70 15.67 -3.31
CA VAL A 235 24.54 15.91 -2.45
C VAL A 235 23.98 17.30 -2.77
N LEU A 236 22.78 17.32 -3.31
CA LEU A 236 22.08 18.55 -3.64
C LEU A 236 21.04 18.83 -2.54
N PRO A 237 21.22 19.88 -1.76
CA PRO A 237 20.24 20.23 -0.73
C PRO A 237 18.93 20.65 -1.38
N MET A 238 17.82 20.12 -0.87
CA MET A 238 16.49 20.53 -1.29
C MET A 238 15.70 21.10 -0.11
N GLY A 239 14.82 22.06 -0.39
CA GLY A 239 14.00 22.67 0.64
C GLY A 239 13.15 21.64 1.39
N HIS A 240 13.13 21.76 2.71
CA HIS A 240 12.23 20.99 3.56
C HIS A 240 10.76 21.31 3.22
N ALA A 241 9.86 20.41 3.52
CA ALA A 241 8.42 20.58 3.23
C ALA A 241 7.82 21.89 3.75
N SER A 242 8.34 22.44 4.85
CA SER A 242 7.90 23.73 5.41
C SER A 242 8.49 24.96 4.73
N GLU A 243 9.44 24.77 3.83
CA GLU A 243 10.21 25.85 3.18
C GLU A 243 9.86 26.04 1.70
N ARG A 244 8.96 25.24 1.14
CA ARG A 244 8.64 25.27 -0.27
C ARG A 244 7.13 25.35 -0.53
N HIS A 245 6.78 25.87 -1.70
CA HIS A 245 5.46 25.68 -2.28
C HIS A 245 5.29 24.25 -2.74
N ASP A 246 4.08 23.73 -2.67
CA ASP A 246 3.77 22.40 -3.16
C ASP A 246 2.29 22.29 -3.53
N ILE A 247 2.00 21.47 -4.51
CA ILE A 247 0.64 21.11 -4.90
C ILE A 247 0.46 19.62 -4.63
N ASN A 248 -0.58 19.27 -3.94
CA ASN A 248 -0.95 17.88 -3.73
C ASN A 248 -2.32 17.62 -4.34
N SER A 249 -2.36 16.75 -5.32
CA SER A 249 -3.60 16.19 -5.83
C SER A 249 -3.83 14.82 -5.22
N TYR A 250 -5.08 14.41 -5.15
CA TYR A 250 -5.47 13.41 -4.19
C TYR A 250 -5.65 12.00 -4.73
N GLU A 251 -4.94 11.02 -4.18
CA GLU A 251 -4.97 9.63 -4.62
C GLU A 251 -5.73 8.67 -3.68
N THR A 252 -5.92 9.04 -2.43
CA THR A 252 -6.30 8.09 -1.38
C THR A 252 -7.55 8.48 -0.60
N GLN A 253 -8.38 9.39 -1.09
CA GLN A 253 -9.67 9.76 -0.48
C GLN A 253 -10.83 9.72 -1.47
N ALA A 254 -12.04 9.70 -0.93
CA ALA A 254 -13.27 9.61 -1.70
C ALA A 254 -13.62 10.86 -2.53
N GLY A 255 -13.01 11.99 -2.24
CA GLY A 255 -13.26 13.26 -2.92
C GLY A 255 -12.09 13.67 -3.81
N VAL A 256 -12.39 14.34 -4.91
CA VAL A 256 -11.39 15.01 -5.76
C VAL A 256 -11.10 16.37 -5.18
N TRP A 257 -9.83 16.63 -4.82
CA TRP A 257 -9.41 17.95 -4.37
C TRP A 257 -7.93 18.21 -4.67
N ILE A 258 -7.59 19.46 -4.76
CA ILE A 258 -6.21 19.94 -4.90
C ILE A 258 -5.89 20.75 -3.65
N ALA A 259 -4.83 20.38 -2.97
CA ALA A 259 -4.27 21.14 -1.86
C ALA A 259 -3.06 21.92 -2.33
N PHE A 260 -2.97 23.13 -1.87
CA PHE A 260 -1.83 24.00 -2.08
C PHE A 260 -1.15 24.29 -0.74
N ARG A 261 0.16 24.06 -0.69
CA ARG A 261 0.97 24.35 0.48
C ARG A 261 1.87 25.53 0.19
N GLN A 262 1.88 26.48 1.12
CA GLN A 262 2.82 27.59 1.13
C GLN A 262 4.01 27.31 2.06
N PRO A 263 5.18 27.91 1.85
CA PRO A 263 6.31 27.80 2.75
C PRO A 263 6.02 28.46 4.09
N VAL A 264 5.77 27.62 5.10
CA VAL A 264 5.29 28.06 6.43
C VAL A 264 6.26 29.01 7.12
N LEU A 265 7.56 28.76 7.00
CA LEU A 265 8.59 29.59 7.62
C LEU A 265 8.64 30.99 7.00
N ARG A 266 8.51 31.08 5.67
CA ARG A 266 8.44 32.37 4.96
C ARG A 266 7.19 33.14 5.35
N GLU A 267 6.03 32.50 5.37
CA GLU A 267 4.78 33.14 5.76
C GLU A 267 4.80 33.64 7.21
N LYS A 268 5.41 32.84 8.10
CA LYS A 268 5.60 33.27 9.47
C LYS A 268 6.52 34.50 9.53
N ALA A 269 7.65 34.47 8.87
CA ALA A 269 8.59 35.58 8.85
C ALA A 269 7.93 36.87 8.29
N ARG A 270 7.19 36.74 7.19
CA ARG A 270 6.43 37.85 6.58
C ARG A 270 5.42 38.44 7.59
N ARG A 271 4.69 37.62 8.31
CA ARG A 271 3.74 38.06 9.35
C ARG A 271 4.43 38.73 10.52
N ASP A 272 5.63 38.28 10.88
CA ASP A 272 6.44 38.85 11.93
C ASP A 272 7.23 40.12 11.48
N GLY A 273 7.06 40.54 10.21
CA GLY A 273 7.78 41.69 9.64
C GLY A 273 9.30 41.46 9.45
N LYS A 274 9.69 40.20 9.31
CA LYS A 274 11.09 39.79 9.11
C LYS A 274 11.32 39.40 7.66
N GLU A 275 12.41 39.88 7.07
CA GLU A 275 12.96 39.31 5.85
C GLU A 275 13.82 38.10 6.22
N ILE A 276 13.52 36.96 5.61
CA ILE A 276 14.35 35.76 5.70
C ILE A 276 14.72 35.37 4.28
N GLU A 277 16.00 35.31 3.99
CA GLU A 277 16.51 34.78 2.74
C GLU A 277 16.51 33.25 2.82
N PHE A 278 15.63 32.61 2.02
CA PHE A 278 15.58 31.16 1.89
C PHE A 278 16.46 30.76 0.70
N THR A 279 17.71 30.40 0.99
CA THR A 279 18.73 30.06 0.00
C THR A 279 18.46 28.72 -0.73
N TYR A 280 17.50 27.95 -0.27
CA TYR A 280 17.19 26.60 -0.78
C TYR A 280 15.75 26.46 -1.30
N GLU A 281 15.12 27.56 -1.63
CA GLU A 281 13.83 27.48 -2.27
C GLU A 281 13.99 26.93 -3.69
N VAL A 282 13.83 25.62 -3.81
CA VAL A 282 13.59 25.03 -5.12
C VAL A 282 12.17 25.40 -5.50
N ASN A 283 12.04 26.37 -6.38
CA ASN A 283 10.79 26.58 -7.09
C ASN A 283 10.48 25.28 -7.82
N PRO A 284 9.42 24.52 -7.48
CA PRO A 284 8.97 23.50 -8.39
C PRO A 284 8.44 24.22 -9.63
N GLY A 285 9.25 24.26 -10.64
CA GLY A 285 8.82 24.64 -11.98
C GLY A 285 7.79 23.68 -12.50
#